data_9ffa558691c948e3e7661bd2492adb9e
#
_entry.id   9ffa558691c948e3e7661bd2492adb9e
#
_cell.length_a   1.000
_cell.length_b   1.000
_cell.length_c   1.000
_cell.angle_alpha   90.00
_cell.angle_beta   90.00
_cell.angle_gamma   90.00
#
_symmetry.space_group_name_H-M   'P 1'
#
loop_
_entity.id
_entity.type
_entity.pdbx_description
1 polymer ?
#
loop_
_entity_poly.entity_id
_entity_poly.type
_entity_poly.pdbx_seq_one_letter_code
_entity_poly.pdbx_strand_id
1 'polypeptide(L)'
;MAVNIRGRSFLKLLDYTPAEIRYLLDLSKNFKDMKRAGVPHRWLEGKNIVLLFEKTSTRTRCSFEVAGMDLGMGVTYLEPGSSQMGKKESIADTARVLGRMYDGIEYRGFSQDLVQELSDHAGVPVWNGLTDQFHPTQMLADLLTIEEKLGRLKGVRFTYFGDARNNMGNSLMVACAKMGMHFTACAPKELFPEEWLCLLYTSPSPRDCS
;
A
#
# COMPACT_ATOMS: atom_id res chain seq x y z
N MET A 1 10.54 -7.38 -20.00
CA MET A 1 9.13 -7.76 -20.21
C MET A 1 8.25 -6.57 -19.88
N ALA A 2 7.16 -6.35 -20.62
CA ALA A 2 6.19 -5.30 -20.27
C ALA A 2 5.50 -5.67 -18.95
N VAL A 3 5.41 -4.70 -18.02
CA VAL A 3 4.71 -4.88 -16.74
C VAL A 3 3.22 -4.74 -17.01
N ASN A 4 2.42 -5.70 -16.55
CA ASN A 4 0.96 -5.62 -16.57
C ASN A 4 0.41 -5.90 -15.18
N ILE A 5 -0.06 -4.84 -14.51
CA ILE A 5 -0.68 -4.90 -13.18
C ILE A 5 -2.16 -4.51 -13.22
N ARG A 6 -2.76 -4.47 -14.42
CA ARG A 6 -4.16 -4.09 -14.60
C ARG A 6 -5.08 -5.05 -13.82
N GLY A 7 -6.00 -4.49 -13.05
CA GLY A 7 -6.99 -5.26 -12.28
C GLY A 7 -6.43 -5.95 -11.03
N ARG A 8 -5.15 -5.81 -10.72
CA ARG A 8 -4.55 -6.40 -9.53
C ARG A 8 -4.81 -5.55 -8.30
N SER A 9 -5.11 -6.22 -7.21
CA SER A 9 -5.17 -5.59 -5.87
C SER A 9 -3.78 -5.26 -5.35
N PHE A 10 -3.66 -4.21 -4.54
CA PHE A 10 -2.40 -3.74 -3.95
C PHE A 10 -2.43 -3.86 -2.42
N LEU A 11 -2.21 -5.08 -1.92
CA LEU A 11 -2.38 -5.40 -0.50
C LEU A 11 -1.08 -5.32 0.30
N LYS A 12 0.04 -5.72 -0.31
CA LYS A 12 1.39 -5.67 0.28
C LYS A 12 2.45 -5.72 -0.84
N LEU A 13 3.62 -5.14 -0.59
CA LEU A 13 4.72 -5.18 -1.58
C LEU A 13 5.32 -6.58 -1.79
N LEU A 14 5.06 -7.51 -0.88
CA LEU A 14 5.43 -8.92 -1.04
C LEU A 14 4.92 -9.51 -2.34
N ASP A 15 3.72 -9.13 -2.75
CA ASP A 15 3.01 -9.67 -3.92
C ASP A 15 3.53 -9.09 -5.25
N TYR A 16 4.49 -8.17 -5.19
CA TYR A 16 5.01 -7.44 -6.34
C TYR A 16 6.49 -7.72 -6.58
N THR A 17 6.85 -7.85 -7.84
CA THR A 17 8.26 -7.93 -8.26
C THR A 17 8.94 -6.56 -8.18
N PRO A 18 10.29 -6.51 -8.09
CA PRO A 18 11.02 -5.25 -8.15
C PRO A 18 10.70 -4.40 -9.41
N ALA A 19 10.48 -5.06 -10.55
CA ALA A 19 10.12 -4.38 -11.80
C ALA A 19 8.73 -3.75 -11.75
N GLU A 20 7.75 -4.41 -11.12
CA GLU A 20 6.41 -3.86 -10.92
C GLU A 20 6.41 -2.69 -9.93
N ILE A 21 7.19 -2.78 -8.85
CA ILE A 21 7.37 -1.67 -7.91
C ILE A 21 8.03 -0.48 -8.63
N ARG A 22 9.08 -0.73 -9.43
CA ARG A 22 9.72 0.32 -10.23
C ARG A 22 8.71 1.01 -11.16
N TYR A 23 7.89 0.23 -11.86
CA TYR A 23 6.84 0.78 -12.71
C TYR A 23 5.86 1.68 -11.93
N LEU A 24 5.44 1.28 -10.74
CA LEU A 24 4.56 2.09 -9.89
C LEU A 24 5.23 3.39 -9.43
N LEU A 25 6.53 3.36 -9.13
CA LEU A 25 7.29 4.57 -8.75
C LEU A 25 7.43 5.53 -9.94
N ASP A 26 7.74 5.00 -11.14
CA ASP A 26 7.85 5.82 -12.36
C ASP A 26 6.51 6.47 -12.71
N LEU A 27 5.41 5.71 -12.59
CA LEU A 27 4.06 6.22 -12.80
C LEU A 27 3.69 7.30 -11.77
N SER A 28 4.02 7.07 -10.50
CA SER A 28 3.79 8.04 -9.42
C SER A 28 4.56 9.34 -9.64
N LYS A 29 5.81 9.23 -10.08
CA LYS A 29 6.63 10.39 -10.45
C LYS A 29 6.02 11.17 -11.61
N ASN A 30 5.58 10.48 -12.65
CA ASN A 30 4.93 11.10 -13.79
C ASN A 30 3.68 11.88 -13.40
N PHE A 31 2.77 11.28 -12.61
CA PHE A 31 1.59 11.99 -12.11
C PHE A 31 1.94 13.19 -11.21
N LYS A 32 2.96 13.06 -10.37
CA LYS A 32 3.46 14.15 -9.53
C LYS A 32 3.96 15.32 -10.39
N ASP A 33 4.70 15.03 -11.45
CA ASP A 33 5.22 16.03 -12.37
C ASP A 33 4.09 16.70 -13.17
N MET A 34 3.13 15.93 -13.68
CA MET A 34 1.94 16.47 -14.36
C MET A 34 1.12 17.38 -13.44
N LYS A 35 0.86 16.96 -12.19
CA LYS A 35 0.13 17.79 -11.21
C LYS A 35 0.87 19.09 -10.92
N ARG A 36 2.17 19.05 -10.71
CA ARG A 36 2.99 20.27 -10.51
C ARG A 36 3.01 21.22 -11.69
N ALA A 37 2.98 20.67 -12.90
CA ALA A 37 2.94 21.43 -14.15
C ALA A 37 1.53 21.93 -14.51
N GLY A 38 0.50 21.60 -13.72
CA GLY A 38 -0.89 21.95 -14.03
C GLY A 38 -1.46 21.21 -15.25
N VAL A 39 -0.84 20.08 -15.66
CA VAL A 39 -1.29 19.28 -16.78
C VAL A 39 -2.48 18.41 -16.36
N PRO A 40 -3.68 18.56 -16.99
CA PRO A 40 -4.82 17.72 -16.70
C PRO A 40 -4.51 16.24 -17.00
N HIS A 41 -4.93 15.35 -16.10
CA HIS A 41 -4.69 13.91 -16.24
C HIS A 41 -5.89 13.06 -15.78
N ARG A 42 -7.07 13.41 -16.26
CA ARG A 42 -8.36 12.75 -15.95
C ARG A 42 -8.50 11.38 -16.64
N TRP A 43 -7.54 10.48 -16.46
CA TRP A 43 -7.46 9.21 -17.20
C TRP A 43 -8.49 8.17 -16.74
N LEU A 44 -9.13 8.39 -15.60
CA LEU A 44 -10.14 7.49 -15.04
C LEU A 44 -11.50 8.16 -14.93
N GLU A 45 -11.80 9.07 -15.87
CA GLU A 45 -13.11 9.74 -15.92
C GLU A 45 -14.25 8.74 -16.03
N GLY A 46 -15.31 8.95 -15.24
CA GLY A 46 -16.46 8.06 -15.17
C GLY A 46 -16.26 6.80 -14.29
N LYS A 47 -15.07 6.61 -13.69
CA LYS A 47 -14.81 5.56 -12.69
C LYS A 47 -15.20 6.04 -11.31
N ASN A 48 -15.60 5.11 -10.45
CA ASN A 48 -15.96 5.40 -9.07
C ASN A 48 -15.22 4.49 -8.11
N ILE A 49 -14.71 5.05 -7.02
CA ILE A 49 -14.05 4.29 -5.96
C ILE A 49 -14.71 4.52 -4.62
N VAL A 50 -14.60 3.54 -3.74
CA VAL A 50 -15.03 3.66 -2.35
C VAL A 50 -13.82 3.57 -1.42
N LEU A 51 -13.79 4.45 -0.42
CA LEU A 51 -12.82 4.46 0.66
C LEU A 51 -13.50 3.87 1.90
N LEU A 52 -13.15 2.64 2.24
CA LEU A 52 -13.75 1.87 3.34
C LEU A 52 -12.83 1.91 4.56
N PHE A 53 -13.25 2.65 5.59
CA PHE A 53 -12.43 2.90 6.77
C PHE A 53 -13.03 2.22 8.01
N GLU A 54 -12.23 1.44 8.71
CA GLU A 54 -12.48 1.00 10.10
C GLU A 54 -11.66 1.82 11.10
N LYS A 55 -10.60 2.48 10.63
CA LYS A 55 -9.68 3.29 11.44
C LYS A 55 -9.53 4.68 10.80
N THR A 56 -9.82 5.72 11.55
CA THR A 56 -9.75 7.11 11.06
C THR A 56 -8.36 7.49 10.57
N SER A 57 -8.29 8.30 9.53
CA SER A 57 -7.05 8.88 9.04
C SER A 57 -7.32 10.08 8.13
N THR A 58 -6.85 11.24 8.53
CA THR A 58 -6.94 12.45 7.70
C THR A 58 -6.10 12.32 6.44
N ARG A 59 -4.83 11.95 6.57
CA ARG A 59 -3.88 11.91 5.44
C ARG A 59 -4.27 10.89 4.38
N THR A 60 -4.58 9.65 4.76
CA THR A 60 -4.96 8.61 3.81
C THR A 60 -6.25 8.98 3.08
N ARG A 61 -7.27 9.42 3.82
CA ARG A 61 -8.53 9.87 3.23
C ARG A 61 -8.30 10.98 2.20
N CYS A 62 -7.69 12.09 2.61
CA CYS A 62 -7.46 13.23 1.71
C CYS A 62 -6.59 12.86 0.50
N SER A 63 -5.59 11.98 0.67
CA SER A 63 -4.74 11.55 -0.44
C SER A 63 -5.52 10.78 -1.50
N PHE A 64 -6.37 9.83 -1.10
CA PHE A 64 -7.19 9.07 -2.04
C PHE A 64 -8.31 9.91 -2.64
N GLU A 65 -8.97 10.77 -1.85
CA GLU A 65 -9.99 11.70 -2.37
C GLU A 65 -9.42 12.62 -3.45
N VAL A 66 -8.29 13.28 -3.16
CA VAL A 66 -7.65 14.21 -4.10
C VAL A 66 -7.11 13.47 -5.33
N ALA A 67 -6.46 12.31 -5.15
CA ALA A 67 -5.99 11.50 -6.29
C ALA A 67 -7.16 11.06 -7.18
N GLY A 68 -8.28 10.65 -6.59
CA GLY A 68 -9.48 10.30 -7.32
C GLY A 68 -10.01 11.46 -8.14
N MET A 69 -10.14 12.64 -7.54
CA MET A 69 -10.59 13.86 -8.22
C MET A 69 -9.65 14.29 -9.36
N ASP A 70 -8.34 14.24 -9.14
CA ASP A 70 -7.34 14.57 -10.16
C ASP A 70 -7.42 13.62 -11.37
N LEU A 71 -7.72 12.35 -11.13
CA LEU A 71 -7.89 11.34 -12.18
C LEU A 71 -9.29 11.34 -12.81
N GLY A 72 -10.23 12.15 -12.31
CA GLY A 72 -11.60 12.26 -12.84
C GLY A 72 -12.58 11.24 -12.27
N MET A 73 -12.24 10.58 -11.17
CA MET A 73 -13.09 9.58 -10.52
C MET A 73 -14.11 10.23 -9.56
N GLY A 74 -15.26 9.56 -9.38
CA GLY A 74 -16.13 9.76 -8.22
C GLY A 74 -15.53 9.03 -7.00
N VAL A 75 -15.62 9.65 -5.82
CA VAL A 75 -15.09 9.07 -4.58
C VAL A 75 -16.16 9.09 -3.50
N THR A 76 -16.43 7.92 -2.91
CA THR A 76 -17.32 7.78 -1.76
C THR A 76 -16.49 7.41 -0.53
N TYR A 77 -16.70 8.11 0.57
CA TYR A 77 -16.06 7.79 1.85
C TYR A 77 -17.06 7.13 2.80
N LEU A 78 -16.72 5.94 3.25
CA LEU A 78 -17.44 5.22 4.31
C LEU A 78 -16.63 5.31 5.61
N GLU A 79 -17.11 6.11 6.53
CA GLU A 79 -16.45 6.35 7.81
C GLU A 79 -16.56 5.15 8.76
N PRO A 80 -15.68 5.06 9.77
CA PRO A 80 -15.76 4.02 10.80
C PRO A 80 -17.14 3.98 11.45
N GLY A 81 -17.74 2.81 11.46
CA GLY A 81 -19.08 2.58 12.05
C GLY A 81 -20.26 2.87 11.13
N SER A 82 -20.08 3.50 9.97
CA SER A 82 -21.16 3.69 8.97
C SER A 82 -21.41 2.45 8.13
N SER A 83 -20.44 1.55 8.03
CA SER A 83 -20.57 0.25 7.35
C SER A 83 -21.21 -0.81 8.25
N GLN A 84 -21.97 -1.72 7.63
CA GLN A 84 -22.53 -2.92 8.29
C GLN A 84 -21.55 -4.11 8.25
N MET A 85 -20.40 -3.95 7.61
CA MET A 85 -19.36 -4.96 7.47
C MET A 85 -18.91 -5.52 8.82
N GLY A 86 -18.84 -6.83 8.93
CA GLY A 86 -18.46 -7.52 10.17
C GLY A 86 -19.47 -7.43 11.31
N LYS A 87 -20.66 -6.81 11.09
CA LYS A 87 -21.73 -6.67 12.08
C LYS A 87 -22.98 -7.46 11.64
N LYS A 88 -23.67 -6.97 10.61
CA LYS A 88 -24.87 -7.59 10.03
C LYS A 88 -24.58 -8.25 8.69
N GLU A 89 -23.48 -7.91 8.04
CA GLU A 89 -23.05 -8.44 6.76
C GLU A 89 -21.69 -9.10 6.90
N SER A 90 -21.47 -10.20 6.19
CA SER A 90 -20.14 -10.80 6.07
C SER A 90 -19.20 -9.88 5.26
N ILE A 91 -17.89 -10.02 5.46
CA ILE A 91 -16.88 -9.30 4.68
C ILE A 91 -17.05 -9.63 3.19
N ALA A 92 -17.26 -10.91 2.87
CA ALA A 92 -17.46 -11.38 1.51
C ALA A 92 -18.71 -10.78 0.84
N ASP A 93 -19.81 -10.60 1.57
CA ASP A 93 -21.04 -10.02 1.02
C ASP A 93 -20.86 -8.50 0.80
N THR A 94 -20.29 -7.80 1.78
CA THR A 94 -19.92 -6.39 1.61
C THR A 94 -18.99 -6.19 0.40
N ALA A 95 -17.97 -7.05 0.24
CA ALA A 95 -17.06 -7.00 -0.90
C ALA A 95 -17.80 -7.16 -2.24
N ARG A 96 -18.70 -8.15 -2.34
CA ARG A 96 -19.51 -8.35 -3.56
C ARG A 96 -20.41 -7.17 -3.89
N VAL A 97 -21.06 -6.60 -2.87
CA VAL A 97 -21.93 -5.42 -3.04
C VAL A 97 -21.13 -4.21 -3.52
N LEU A 98 -20.03 -3.88 -2.82
CA LEU A 98 -19.18 -2.75 -3.20
C LEU A 98 -18.56 -2.95 -4.59
N GLY A 99 -18.10 -4.16 -4.91
CA GLY A 99 -17.52 -4.47 -6.22
C GLY A 99 -18.52 -4.43 -7.38
N ARG A 100 -19.83 -4.43 -7.11
CA ARG A 100 -20.87 -4.19 -8.14
C ARG A 100 -21.20 -2.72 -8.34
N MET A 101 -20.88 -1.88 -7.35
CA MET A 101 -21.16 -0.45 -7.37
C MET A 101 -19.97 0.38 -7.78
N TYR A 102 -18.75 -0.08 -7.45
CA TYR A 102 -17.51 0.68 -7.61
C TYR A 102 -16.51 -0.04 -8.51
N ASP A 103 -15.59 0.71 -9.12
CA ASP A 103 -14.50 0.20 -9.94
C ASP A 103 -13.24 -0.14 -9.12
N GLY A 104 -13.21 0.21 -7.84
CA GLY A 104 -12.13 -0.10 -6.93
C GLY A 104 -12.48 0.24 -5.49
N ILE A 105 -11.82 -0.44 -4.55
CA ILE A 105 -12.04 -0.30 -3.11
C ILE A 105 -10.71 0.03 -2.44
N GLU A 106 -10.63 1.13 -1.71
CA GLU A 106 -9.55 1.35 -0.75
C GLU A 106 -10.05 0.89 0.63
N TYR A 107 -9.22 0.15 1.33
CA TYR A 107 -9.50 -0.30 2.70
C TYR A 107 -8.42 0.21 3.65
N ARG A 108 -8.86 0.78 4.76
CA ARG A 108 -8.00 1.15 5.87
C ARG A 108 -8.59 0.65 7.20
N GLY A 109 -7.89 -0.27 7.85
CA GLY A 109 -8.38 -0.91 9.08
C GLY A 109 -7.28 -1.60 9.87
N PHE A 110 -7.61 -2.77 10.40
CA PHE A 110 -6.77 -3.53 11.30
C PHE A 110 -6.26 -4.83 10.66
N SER A 111 -7.14 -5.70 10.21
CA SER A 111 -6.81 -7.06 9.80
C SER A 111 -6.30 -7.14 8.36
N GLN A 112 -5.14 -7.80 8.18
CA GLN A 112 -4.63 -8.15 6.85
C GLN A 112 -5.48 -9.23 6.20
N ASP A 113 -6.01 -10.17 6.98
CA ASP A 113 -6.89 -11.23 6.46
C ASP A 113 -8.21 -10.65 5.94
N LEU A 114 -8.72 -9.61 6.60
CA LEU A 114 -9.93 -8.93 6.16
C LEU A 114 -9.74 -8.25 4.80
N VAL A 115 -8.65 -7.52 4.60
CA VAL A 115 -8.39 -6.88 3.30
C VAL A 115 -8.10 -7.91 2.21
N GLN A 116 -7.55 -9.07 2.57
CA GLN A 116 -7.40 -10.20 1.65
C GLN A 116 -8.77 -10.75 1.25
N GLU A 117 -9.67 -11.01 2.20
CA GLU A 117 -11.03 -11.49 1.94
C GLU A 117 -11.84 -10.50 1.09
N LEU A 118 -11.71 -9.18 1.36
CA LEU A 118 -12.28 -8.14 0.48
C LEU A 118 -11.78 -8.29 -0.95
N SER A 119 -10.47 -8.46 -1.14
CA SER A 119 -9.85 -8.61 -2.46
C SER A 119 -10.32 -9.87 -3.20
N ASP A 120 -10.48 -10.96 -2.47
CA ASP A 120 -10.87 -12.26 -3.04
C ASP A 120 -12.33 -12.27 -3.54
N HIS A 121 -13.19 -11.42 -2.96
CA HIS A 121 -14.63 -11.42 -3.24
C HIS A 121 -15.15 -10.18 -3.97
N ALA A 122 -14.39 -9.08 -4.03
CA ALA A 122 -14.85 -7.82 -4.62
C ALA A 122 -15.03 -7.88 -6.16
N GLY A 123 -14.19 -8.65 -6.86
CA GLY A 123 -14.18 -8.68 -8.33
C GLY A 123 -13.63 -7.39 -8.97
N VAL A 124 -13.18 -6.44 -8.16
CA VAL A 124 -12.50 -5.19 -8.55
C VAL A 124 -11.22 -5.03 -7.74
N PRO A 125 -10.24 -4.20 -8.16
CA PRO A 125 -9.03 -3.97 -7.40
C PRO A 125 -9.30 -3.45 -5.99
N VAL A 126 -8.58 -3.99 -5.01
CA VAL A 126 -8.59 -3.54 -3.61
C VAL A 126 -7.21 -2.98 -3.27
N TRP A 127 -7.16 -1.81 -2.64
CA TRP A 127 -5.93 -1.17 -2.21
C TRP A 127 -5.88 -1.08 -0.68
N ASN A 128 -4.80 -1.59 -0.12
CA ASN A 128 -4.54 -1.51 1.31
C ASN A 128 -3.97 -0.13 1.68
N GLY A 129 -4.80 0.74 2.22
CA GLY A 129 -4.41 2.03 2.76
C GLY A 129 -3.67 1.94 4.10
N LEU A 130 -3.91 0.90 4.88
CA LEU A 130 -3.16 0.44 6.05
C LEU A 130 -3.88 -0.73 6.72
N THR A 131 -3.11 -1.73 7.13
CA THR A 131 -3.48 -2.72 8.14
C THR A 131 -2.47 -2.72 9.29
N ASP A 132 -2.66 -3.56 10.29
CA ASP A 132 -1.68 -3.72 11.38
C ASP A 132 -0.40 -4.44 10.91
N GLN A 133 -0.44 -5.14 9.75
CA GLN A 133 0.72 -5.86 9.20
C GLN A 133 1.44 -5.10 8.10
N PHE A 134 0.73 -4.37 7.21
CA PHE A 134 1.34 -3.71 6.06
C PHE A 134 0.70 -2.35 5.73
N HIS A 135 1.52 -1.48 5.10
CA HIS A 135 1.12 -0.18 4.58
C HIS A 135 1.79 0.09 3.21
N PRO A 136 1.38 -0.64 2.15
CA PRO A 136 2.09 -0.62 0.87
C PRO A 136 2.08 0.74 0.17
N THR A 137 1.00 1.50 0.30
CA THR A 137 0.88 2.84 -0.31
C THR A 137 1.88 3.83 0.29
N GLN A 138 2.16 3.74 1.60
CA GLN A 138 3.19 4.54 2.25
C GLN A 138 4.59 4.20 1.70
N MET A 139 4.83 2.92 1.40
CA MET A 139 6.13 2.49 0.87
C MET A 139 6.44 3.11 -0.48
N LEU A 140 5.45 3.28 -1.36
CA LEU A 140 5.67 3.98 -2.62
C LEU A 140 6.06 5.44 -2.38
N ALA A 141 5.42 6.11 -1.43
CA ALA A 141 5.75 7.49 -1.06
C ALA A 141 7.17 7.62 -0.47
N ASP A 142 7.54 6.70 0.43
CA ASP A 142 8.86 6.69 1.06
C ASP A 142 9.96 6.41 0.04
N LEU A 143 9.79 5.37 -0.80
CA LEU A 143 10.76 5.03 -1.85
C LEU A 143 10.94 6.18 -2.84
N LEU A 144 9.85 6.80 -3.30
CA LEU A 144 9.93 7.95 -4.20
C LEU A 144 10.64 9.13 -3.54
N THR A 145 10.37 9.39 -2.26
CA THR A 145 11.03 10.45 -1.50
C THR A 145 12.53 10.20 -1.36
N ILE A 146 12.93 8.97 -1.05
CA ILE A 146 14.34 8.59 -0.96
C ILE A 146 15.03 8.77 -2.30
N GLU A 147 14.41 8.30 -3.38
CA GLU A 147 14.97 8.43 -4.72
C GLU A 147 15.11 9.88 -5.18
N GLU A 148 14.12 10.73 -4.91
CA GLU A 148 14.18 12.16 -5.22
C GLU A 148 15.28 12.89 -4.45
N LYS A 149 15.60 12.45 -3.23
CA LYS A 149 16.62 13.08 -2.39
C LYS A 149 18.03 12.55 -2.65
N LEU A 150 18.16 11.25 -2.91
CA LEU A 150 19.45 10.57 -3.02
C LEU A 150 19.82 10.16 -4.46
N GLY A 151 18.91 10.35 -5.43
CA GLY A 151 19.09 9.99 -6.84
C GLY A 151 19.11 8.48 -7.11
N ARG A 152 18.89 7.65 -6.09
CA ARG A 152 18.92 6.18 -6.20
C ARG A 152 18.19 5.52 -5.04
N LEU A 153 17.85 4.22 -5.21
CA LEU A 153 17.40 3.32 -4.15
C LEU A 153 18.47 2.25 -3.85
N LYS A 154 18.96 1.57 -4.90
CA LYS A 154 19.92 0.47 -4.74
C LYS A 154 21.14 0.87 -3.92
N GLY A 155 21.46 0.07 -2.89
CA GLY A 155 22.60 0.27 -1.99
C GLY A 155 22.42 1.39 -0.94
N VAL A 156 21.24 2.03 -0.87
CA VAL A 156 20.94 2.99 0.20
C VAL A 156 20.83 2.22 1.53
N ARG A 157 21.44 2.75 2.58
CA ARG A 157 21.33 2.22 3.95
C ARG A 157 20.16 2.92 4.64
N PHE A 158 19.17 2.15 5.03
CA PHE A 158 17.97 2.64 5.73
C PHE A 158 17.91 2.05 7.14
N THR A 159 17.83 2.90 8.15
CA THR A 159 17.70 2.47 9.54
C THR A 159 16.34 2.89 10.07
N TYR A 160 15.60 1.94 10.60
CA TYR A 160 14.31 2.15 11.26
C TYR A 160 14.48 2.06 12.78
N PHE A 161 14.13 3.14 13.49
CA PHE A 161 14.14 3.20 14.94
C PHE A 161 12.72 3.10 15.48
N GLY A 162 12.46 2.13 16.35
CA GLY A 162 11.18 1.95 17.03
C GLY A 162 10.66 0.53 16.94
N ASP A 163 9.36 0.35 17.07
CA ASP A 163 8.71 -0.96 16.96
C ASP A 163 8.80 -1.50 15.52
N ALA A 164 9.73 -2.42 15.29
CA ALA A 164 9.98 -3.00 13.98
C ALA A 164 9.05 -4.19 13.64
N ARG A 165 8.17 -4.58 14.58
CA ARG A 165 7.18 -5.65 14.39
C ARG A 165 5.85 -5.15 13.83
N ASN A 166 5.65 -3.83 13.79
CA ASN A 166 4.42 -3.22 13.28
C ASN A 166 4.40 -3.10 11.74
N ASN A 167 3.30 -2.58 11.20
CA ASN A 167 3.10 -2.42 9.75
C ASN A 167 4.21 -1.62 9.05
N MET A 168 4.76 -0.60 9.69
CA MET A 168 5.83 0.22 9.10
C MET A 168 7.15 -0.55 9.07
N GLY A 169 7.53 -1.22 10.17
CA GLY A 169 8.71 -2.06 10.22
C GLY A 169 8.68 -3.16 9.16
N ASN A 170 7.58 -3.90 9.09
CA ASN A 170 7.36 -4.95 8.10
C ASN A 170 7.43 -4.42 6.66
N SER A 171 6.69 -3.34 6.39
CA SER A 171 6.61 -2.80 5.03
C SER A 171 7.93 -2.20 4.55
N LEU A 172 8.66 -1.49 5.42
CA LEU A 172 9.96 -0.90 5.10
C LEU A 172 11.01 -1.98 4.84
N MET A 173 11.02 -3.06 5.64
CA MET A 173 11.93 -4.19 5.41
C MET A 173 11.69 -4.82 4.02
N VAL A 174 10.43 -5.09 3.68
CA VAL A 174 10.04 -5.62 2.37
C VAL A 174 10.43 -4.65 1.24
N ALA A 175 10.12 -3.36 1.40
CA ALA A 175 10.44 -2.33 0.41
C ALA A 175 11.95 -2.24 0.15
N CYS A 176 12.75 -2.21 1.21
CA CYS A 176 14.21 -2.17 1.12
C CYS A 176 14.75 -3.41 0.39
N ALA A 177 14.31 -4.60 0.76
CA ALA A 177 14.74 -5.85 0.14
C ALA A 177 14.38 -5.89 -1.35
N LYS A 178 13.14 -5.54 -1.73
CA LYS A 178 12.69 -5.51 -3.12
C LYS A 178 13.47 -4.52 -3.98
N MET A 179 13.87 -3.38 -3.41
CA MET A 179 14.57 -2.31 -4.15
C MET A 179 16.09 -2.33 -4.00
N GLY A 180 16.65 -3.39 -3.39
CA GLY A 180 18.10 -3.55 -3.22
C GLY A 180 18.73 -2.53 -2.27
N MET A 181 17.97 -2.08 -1.28
CA MET A 181 18.42 -1.24 -0.17
C MET A 181 18.84 -2.13 1.02
N HIS A 182 19.68 -1.59 1.90
CA HIS A 182 20.02 -2.23 3.18
C HIS A 182 19.06 -1.75 4.26
N PHE A 183 18.41 -2.67 4.94
CA PHE A 183 17.52 -2.37 6.07
C PHE A 183 18.16 -2.75 7.39
N THR A 184 18.12 -1.85 8.36
CA THR A 184 18.55 -2.10 9.74
C THR A 184 17.41 -1.74 10.68
N ALA A 185 16.93 -2.71 11.46
CA ALA A 185 15.98 -2.47 12.54
C ALA A 185 16.76 -2.13 13.81
N CYS A 186 16.49 -0.97 14.40
CA CYS A 186 17.02 -0.56 15.70
C CYS A 186 15.87 -0.52 16.71
N ALA A 187 15.67 -1.62 17.42
CA ALA A 187 14.56 -1.85 18.34
C ALA A 187 15.01 -2.70 19.53
N PRO A 188 14.29 -2.69 20.66
CA PRO A 188 14.39 -3.73 21.66
C PRO A 188 14.10 -5.12 21.05
N LYS A 189 14.73 -6.17 21.59
CA LYS A 189 14.64 -7.53 21.03
C LYS A 189 13.21 -8.03 20.87
N GLU A 190 12.35 -7.72 21.82
CA GLU A 190 10.92 -8.06 21.84
C GLU A 190 10.09 -7.37 20.75
N LEU A 191 10.63 -6.31 20.14
CA LEU A 191 10.02 -5.55 19.05
C LEU A 191 10.72 -5.77 17.70
N PHE A 192 11.56 -6.81 17.58
CA PHE A 192 12.13 -7.18 16.28
C PHE A 192 11.06 -7.73 15.34
N PRO A 193 11.28 -7.62 14.02
CA PRO A 193 10.39 -8.20 13.01
C PRO A 193 10.14 -9.68 13.26
N GLU A 194 9.00 -10.18 12.79
CA GLU A 194 8.68 -11.60 12.85
C GLU A 194 9.70 -12.43 12.05
N GLU A 195 10.12 -13.57 12.60
CA GLU A 195 11.16 -14.43 12.02
C GLU A 195 10.86 -14.86 10.59
N TRP A 196 9.60 -15.19 10.28
CA TRP A 196 9.19 -15.58 8.94
C TRP A 196 9.46 -14.49 7.90
N LEU A 197 9.29 -13.22 8.28
CA LEU A 197 9.53 -12.09 7.39
C LEU A 197 11.03 -11.85 7.20
N CYS A 198 11.82 -11.99 8.27
CA CYS A 198 13.28 -11.94 8.19
C CYS A 198 13.83 -13.01 7.24
N LEU A 199 13.36 -14.25 7.36
CA LEU A 199 13.83 -15.38 6.54
C LEU A 199 13.53 -15.23 5.06
N LEU A 200 12.46 -14.52 4.68
CA LEU A 200 12.12 -14.24 3.28
C LEU A 200 13.16 -13.31 2.60
N TYR A 201 13.86 -12.48 3.36
CA TYR A 201 14.69 -11.38 2.82
C TYR A 201 16.13 -11.40 3.30
N THR A 202 16.50 -12.25 4.23
CA THR A 202 17.91 -12.44 4.54
C THR A 202 18.56 -13.29 3.45
N SER A 203 19.63 -12.78 2.88
CA SER A 203 20.68 -13.58 2.25
C SER A 203 21.11 -14.70 3.24
N PRO A 204 21.63 -15.85 2.80
CA PRO A 204 21.89 -17.02 3.68
C PRO A 204 22.91 -16.81 4.80
N SER A 205 23.17 -15.58 5.21
CA SER A 205 24.03 -15.24 6.35
C SER A 205 23.17 -14.87 7.57
N PRO A 206 23.28 -15.62 8.69
CA PRO A 206 22.57 -15.33 9.95
C PRO A 206 23.00 -14.02 10.64
N ARG A 207 23.86 -13.21 10.02
CA ARG A 207 24.46 -12.01 10.64
C ARG A 207 23.67 -10.73 10.39
N ASP A 208 22.65 -10.74 9.54
CA ASP A 208 21.93 -9.52 9.13
C ASP A 208 20.62 -9.29 9.89
N CYS A 209 20.31 -10.14 10.86
CA CYS A 209 19.21 -10.01 11.81
C CYS A 209 19.67 -9.67 13.25
N SER A 210 20.86 -9.09 13.42
CA SER A 210 21.40 -8.68 14.72
C SER A 210 21.47 -7.17 14.84
#